data_20c9c089dff90e4ca2fa24781aa15cc8
#
_entry.id   20c9c089dff90e4ca2fa24781aa15cc8
#
_cell.length_a   1.000
_cell.length_b   1.000
_cell.length_c   1.000
_cell.angle_alpha   90.00
_cell.angle_beta   90.00
_cell.angle_gamma   90.00
#
_symmetry.space_group_name_H-M   'P 1'
#
loop_
_entity.id
_entity.type
_entity.pdbx_description
1 polymer ?
#
loop_
_entity_poly.entity_id
_entity_poly.type
_entity_poly.pdbx_seq_one_letter_code
_entity_poly.pdbx_strand_id
1 'polypeptide(L)'
;MITWAFPGYNFYLFLTSFFLKFLTIPLNITVNIIIILTKMEQNVMYKRTIGLSGHIIDSLTLTKTMAIIMDKGGEFDILEINVGRKKSDISRAKIEVSAKSPELLESILDELSVLGASIDELKEVKLVASTKDKVAPEGFYSSSNHTTHIYYNGNWIPVENIEMDCLVVVDEQENRASVKPIAEVKSGDKIVVGLDGVKVSPPHRSRDEQQVFEFMNSEVSSEKPLMNLINGIAEEMKEIKAKGGKIGIVGGPAIVHTGSGKYLASLIREGYIDVIMAGNALATHDIESNLFGTSLGIEVETGKIVAHGHTHHMRAINKINRSGSIKAAVEDGTLTGGIMYECIKNDVPFVLAGSIRDDGPLPDVMTDVIEAQKVMRKYAQEVDMVLMISTMLHSIATGNLLPSRVKSICVDINPSTVTKLSDRGSAQVVGIVTDIGTFLPLLYNALKED
;
A
#
# COMPACT_ATOMS: atom_id res chain seq x y z
N MET A 1 -6.48 -26.37 46.61
CA MET A 1 -5.77 -25.10 46.41
C MET A 1 -5.33 -25.05 44.98
N ILE A 2 -6.12 -24.46 44.11
CA ILE A 2 -5.77 -24.29 42.68
C ILE A 2 -5.67 -22.78 42.47
N THR A 3 -4.44 -22.29 42.29
CA THR A 3 -4.14 -20.89 42.03
C THR A 3 -4.27 -20.63 40.54
N TRP A 4 -5.27 -19.87 40.11
CA TRP A 4 -5.31 -19.21 38.82
C TRP A 4 -4.76 -17.81 39.01
N ALA A 5 -3.60 -17.56 38.45
CA ALA A 5 -2.99 -16.24 38.42
C ALA A 5 -3.52 -15.46 37.20
N PHE A 6 -4.31 -14.43 37.42
CA PHE A 6 -4.57 -13.36 36.46
C PHE A 6 -3.79 -12.11 36.92
N PRO A 7 -2.91 -11.55 36.11
CA PRO A 7 -2.21 -10.30 36.50
C PRO A 7 -3.22 -9.14 36.41
N GLY A 8 -3.37 -8.45 37.51
CA GLY A 8 -4.14 -7.20 37.60
C GLY A 8 -5.30 -7.19 38.62
N TYR A 9 -5.88 -8.33 38.96
CA TYR A 9 -7.08 -8.36 39.85
C TYR A 9 -6.80 -8.69 41.30
N ASN A 10 -5.60 -9.12 41.64
CA ASN A 10 -5.34 -9.67 42.99
C ASN A 10 -5.12 -8.63 44.13
N PHE A 11 -4.81 -7.39 43.83
CA PHE A 11 -4.48 -6.43 44.88
C PHE A 11 -5.71 -5.87 45.58
N TYR A 12 -6.78 -5.63 44.85
CA TYR A 12 -8.01 -5.06 45.40
C TYR A 12 -8.89 -6.10 46.12
N LEU A 13 -9.00 -7.32 45.59
CA LEU A 13 -9.70 -8.41 46.26
C LEU A 13 -9.00 -8.84 47.57
N PHE A 14 -7.67 -8.71 47.64
CA PHE A 14 -6.91 -8.98 48.87
C PHE A 14 -7.14 -7.91 49.91
N LEU A 15 -7.18 -6.65 49.52
CA LEU A 15 -7.49 -5.52 50.42
C LEU A 15 -8.94 -5.59 50.94
N THR A 16 -9.91 -5.88 50.10
CA THR A 16 -11.30 -6.00 50.51
C THR A 16 -11.53 -7.20 51.44
N SER A 17 -10.88 -8.36 51.19
CA SER A 17 -10.94 -9.52 52.07
C SER A 17 -10.21 -9.33 53.40
N PHE A 18 -9.15 -8.52 53.42
CA PHE A 18 -8.39 -8.19 54.64
C PHE A 18 -9.13 -7.19 55.52
N PHE A 19 -9.75 -6.18 54.89
CA PHE A 19 -10.57 -5.16 55.65
C PHE A 19 -11.89 -5.71 56.17
N LEU A 20 -12.56 -6.62 55.45
CA LEU A 20 -13.81 -7.25 55.88
C LEU A 20 -13.67 -8.19 57.12
N LYS A 21 -12.44 -8.61 57.46
CA LYS A 21 -12.20 -9.46 58.65
C LYS A 21 -11.96 -8.69 59.94
N PHE A 22 -11.74 -7.38 59.89
CA PHE A 22 -11.35 -6.58 61.07
C PHE A 22 -12.27 -5.44 61.46
N LEU A 23 -13.31 -5.14 60.65
CA LEU A 23 -14.30 -4.11 61.03
C LEU A 23 -15.72 -4.68 60.87
N THR A 24 -16.49 -4.63 61.93
CA THR A 24 -17.97 -4.78 61.93
C THR A 24 -18.60 -3.54 61.28
N ILE A 25 -18.43 -3.39 59.96
CA ILE A 25 -19.03 -2.30 59.20
C ILE A 25 -20.45 -2.71 58.80
N PRO A 26 -21.48 -1.89 59.08
CA PRO A 26 -22.84 -2.17 58.65
C PRO A 26 -22.93 -2.38 57.15
N LEU A 27 -23.74 -3.33 56.74
CA LEU A 27 -23.87 -3.77 55.32
C LEU A 27 -24.09 -2.59 54.35
N ASN A 28 -24.84 -1.58 54.78
CA ASN A 28 -25.13 -0.35 54.02
C ASN A 28 -23.87 0.49 53.71
N ILE A 29 -22.89 0.50 54.63
CA ILE A 29 -21.65 1.25 54.46
C ILE A 29 -20.75 0.46 53.49
N THR A 30 -20.70 -0.87 53.61
CA THR A 30 -19.95 -1.74 52.71
C THR A 30 -20.47 -1.64 51.26
N VAL A 31 -21.80 -1.67 51.07
CA VAL A 31 -22.44 -1.47 49.77
C VAL A 31 -22.13 -0.08 49.19
N ASN A 32 -22.21 0.97 50.02
CA ASN A 32 -21.87 2.33 49.55
C ASN A 32 -20.38 2.48 49.18
N ILE A 33 -19.48 1.86 49.96
CA ILE A 33 -18.04 1.84 49.60
C ILE A 33 -17.79 1.10 48.30
N ILE A 34 -18.42 -0.05 48.09
CA ILE A 34 -18.34 -0.80 46.84
C ILE A 34 -18.89 0.03 45.67
N ILE A 35 -20.03 0.69 45.83
CA ILE A 35 -20.62 1.57 44.81
C ILE A 35 -19.70 2.76 44.51
N ILE A 36 -19.07 3.35 45.52
CA ILE A 36 -18.12 4.45 45.35
C ILE A 36 -16.85 3.96 44.65
N LEU A 37 -16.30 2.82 45.05
CA LEU A 37 -15.12 2.22 44.41
C LEU A 37 -15.42 1.84 42.97
N THR A 38 -16.58 1.23 42.70
CA THR A 38 -17.00 0.91 41.32
C THR A 38 -17.23 2.16 40.47
N LYS A 39 -17.75 3.24 41.04
CA LYS A 39 -17.87 4.54 40.38
C LYS A 39 -16.52 5.22 40.15
N MET A 40 -15.57 5.03 41.07
CA MET A 40 -14.20 5.54 40.91
C MET A 40 -13.42 4.74 39.82
N GLU A 41 -13.60 3.42 39.72
CA GLU A 41 -13.06 2.62 38.64
C GLU A 41 -13.67 3.00 37.27
N GLN A 42 -14.94 3.40 37.23
CA GLN A 42 -15.60 3.84 35.99
C GLN A 42 -15.12 5.20 35.45
N ASN A 43 -14.29 5.94 36.22
CA ASN A 43 -13.80 7.29 35.87
C ASN A 43 -12.28 7.35 35.63
N VAL A 44 -11.58 6.22 35.61
CA VAL A 44 -10.16 6.23 35.25
C VAL A 44 -10.05 6.38 33.75
N MET A 45 -9.54 7.54 33.29
CA MET A 45 -9.20 7.78 31.90
C MET A 45 -7.72 7.48 31.70
N TYR A 46 -7.43 6.60 30.73
CA TYR A 46 -6.08 6.33 30.27
C TYR A 46 -5.69 7.39 29.26
N LYS A 47 -4.50 7.96 29.40
CA LYS A 47 -4.07 9.12 28.62
C LYS A 47 -2.73 8.89 27.96
N ARG A 48 -2.59 9.42 26.74
CA ARG A 48 -1.32 9.50 25.99
C ARG A 48 -1.24 10.80 25.24
N THR A 49 -0.06 11.36 25.17
CA THR A 49 0.20 12.56 24.38
C THR A 49 0.79 12.17 23.04
N ILE A 50 0.20 12.71 21.98
CA ILE A 50 0.66 12.55 20.61
C ILE A 50 1.10 13.89 20.02
N GLY A 51 2.08 13.82 19.11
CA GLY A 51 2.53 14.93 18.27
C GLY A 51 2.12 14.72 16.83
N LEU A 52 1.63 15.78 16.19
CA LEU A 52 1.40 15.87 14.76
C LEU A 52 2.31 16.94 14.17
N SER A 53 2.92 16.68 13.04
CA SER A 53 3.79 17.65 12.34
C SER A 53 3.63 17.52 10.83
N GLY A 54 3.58 18.66 10.14
CA GLY A 54 3.41 18.72 8.69
C GLY A 54 2.40 19.78 8.27
N HIS A 55 1.83 19.64 7.09
CA HIS A 55 0.72 20.50 6.61
C HIS A 55 -0.63 20.05 7.20
N ILE A 56 -0.67 19.80 8.53
CA ILE A 56 -1.78 19.15 9.25
C ILE A 56 -3.13 19.87 9.15
N ILE A 57 -3.11 21.16 8.85
CA ILE A 57 -4.32 21.96 8.65
C ILE A 57 -4.84 21.72 7.22
N ASP A 58 -3.99 21.87 6.23
CA ASP A 58 -4.36 21.85 4.81
C ASP A 58 -4.70 20.44 4.32
N SER A 59 -4.00 19.43 4.83
CA SER A 59 -4.28 18.01 4.57
C SER A 59 -5.48 17.46 5.34
N LEU A 60 -6.13 18.32 6.15
CA LEU A 60 -7.19 17.91 7.08
C LEU A 60 -6.75 16.84 8.09
N THR A 61 -5.45 16.59 8.24
CA THR A 61 -4.94 15.56 9.16
C THR A 61 -5.36 15.84 10.60
N LEU A 62 -5.29 17.09 11.05
CA LEU A 62 -5.75 17.47 12.38
C LEU A 62 -7.25 17.19 12.58
N THR A 63 -8.07 17.55 11.62
CA THR A 63 -9.52 17.30 11.65
C THR A 63 -9.84 15.81 11.64
N LYS A 64 -9.16 15.03 10.81
CA LYS A 64 -9.31 13.56 10.75
C LYS A 64 -8.88 12.92 12.07
N THR A 65 -7.77 13.36 12.67
CA THR A 65 -7.31 12.90 13.98
C THR A 65 -8.38 13.11 15.06
N MET A 66 -8.96 14.30 15.14
CA MET A 66 -10.03 14.59 16.10
C MET A 66 -11.27 13.73 15.84
N ALA A 67 -11.66 13.57 14.58
CA ALA A 67 -12.81 12.73 14.20
C ALA A 67 -12.61 11.28 14.64
N ILE A 68 -11.46 10.67 14.32
CA ILE A 68 -11.14 9.27 14.71
C ILE A 68 -11.22 9.09 16.23
N ILE A 69 -10.66 10.03 17.02
CA ILE A 69 -10.71 9.95 18.48
C ILE A 69 -12.18 9.94 18.96
N MET A 70 -13.00 10.86 18.46
CA MET A 70 -14.40 10.97 18.85
C MET A 70 -15.25 9.79 18.37
N ASP A 71 -15.07 9.35 17.15
CA ASP A 71 -15.82 8.24 16.54
C ASP A 71 -15.59 6.92 17.28
N LYS A 72 -14.37 6.72 17.81
CA LYS A 72 -14.03 5.57 18.65
C LYS A 72 -14.48 5.73 20.10
N GLY A 73 -15.01 6.89 20.50
CA GLY A 73 -15.48 7.16 21.85
C GLY A 73 -14.35 7.55 22.83
N GLY A 74 -13.22 8.02 22.31
CA GLY A 74 -12.18 8.71 23.06
C GLY A 74 -12.46 10.19 23.23
N GLU A 75 -11.68 10.85 24.07
CA GLU A 75 -11.67 12.29 24.30
C GLU A 75 -10.29 12.85 24.00
N PHE A 76 -10.19 14.15 23.69
CA PHE A 76 -8.91 14.79 23.44
C PHE A 76 -8.85 16.21 23.98
N ASP A 77 -7.64 16.64 24.33
CA ASP A 77 -7.30 18.03 24.65
C ASP A 77 -6.12 18.48 23.79
N ILE A 78 -6.26 19.64 23.13
CA ILE A 78 -5.15 20.22 22.37
C ILE A 78 -4.26 20.98 23.35
N LEU A 79 -3.07 20.42 23.62
CA LEU A 79 -2.11 21.01 24.57
C LEU A 79 -1.34 22.17 23.94
N GLU A 80 -0.98 22.03 22.67
CA GLU A 80 -0.22 23.01 21.91
C GLU A 80 -0.59 22.94 20.43
N ILE A 81 -0.69 24.09 19.76
CA ILE A 81 -0.83 24.19 18.33
C ILE A 81 0.01 25.35 17.79
N ASN A 82 0.84 25.07 16.81
CA ASN A 82 1.65 26.07 16.12
C ASN A 82 1.39 25.96 14.61
N VAL A 83 0.74 26.97 14.05
CA VAL A 83 0.33 27.00 12.64
C VAL A 83 1.34 27.80 11.82
N GLY A 84 1.84 27.18 10.75
CA GLY A 84 2.73 27.82 9.78
C GLY A 84 2.05 29.05 9.13
N ARG A 85 2.81 30.13 8.93
CA ARG A 85 2.30 31.38 8.39
C ARG A 85 2.39 31.48 6.86
N LYS A 86 3.27 30.70 6.25
CA LYS A 86 3.46 30.61 4.80
C LYS A 86 3.03 29.24 4.31
N LYS A 87 2.75 29.12 3.02
CA LYS A 87 2.38 27.85 2.37
C LYS A 87 3.42 26.73 2.55
N SER A 88 4.69 27.09 2.66
CA SER A 88 5.81 26.16 2.87
C SER A 88 6.05 25.80 4.34
N ASP A 89 5.41 26.50 5.28
CA ASP A 89 5.70 26.33 6.70
C ASP A 89 4.99 25.10 7.26
N ILE A 90 5.70 24.32 8.07
CA ILE A 90 5.17 23.18 8.77
C ILE A 90 4.36 23.64 10.00
N SER A 91 3.16 23.11 10.16
CA SER A 91 2.35 23.25 11.38
C SER A 91 2.60 22.07 12.31
N ARG A 92 2.44 22.29 13.62
CA ARG A 92 2.61 21.27 14.66
C ARG A 92 1.45 21.35 15.64
N ALA A 93 1.00 20.19 16.12
CA ALA A 93 0.03 20.09 17.21
C ALA A 93 0.47 19.03 18.20
N LYS A 94 0.20 19.28 19.48
CA LYS A 94 0.38 18.35 20.59
C LYS A 94 -0.97 18.11 21.23
N ILE A 95 -1.41 16.86 21.27
CA ILE A 95 -2.76 16.47 21.66
C ILE A 95 -2.68 15.40 22.73
N GLU A 96 -3.37 15.59 23.84
CA GLU A 96 -3.60 14.54 24.83
C GLU A 96 -4.84 13.76 24.43
N VAL A 97 -4.70 12.47 24.19
CA VAL A 97 -5.77 11.53 23.88
C VAL A 97 -6.12 10.75 25.14
N SER A 98 -7.40 10.65 25.44
CA SER A 98 -7.90 9.92 26.60
C SER A 98 -8.98 8.91 26.23
N ALA A 99 -8.97 7.75 26.88
CA ALA A 99 -9.95 6.70 26.67
C ALA A 99 -10.28 5.95 27.97
N LYS A 100 -11.43 5.28 27.99
CA LYS A 100 -11.96 4.58 29.16
C LYS A 100 -11.27 3.26 29.46
N SER A 101 -10.50 2.70 28.51
CA SER A 101 -9.69 1.50 28.72
C SER A 101 -8.36 1.60 27.96
N PRO A 102 -7.32 0.86 28.39
CA PRO A 102 -6.05 0.80 27.69
C PRO A 102 -6.21 0.29 26.24
N GLU A 103 -7.03 -0.74 26.04
CA GLU A 103 -7.25 -1.37 24.73
C GLU A 103 -7.91 -0.38 23.76
N LEU A 104 -8.86 0.43 24.24
CA LEU A 104 -9.49 1.47 23.43
C LEU A 104 -8.47 2.57 23.09
N LEU A 105 -7.66 2.99 24.06
CA LEU A 105 -6.60 3.97 23.81
C LEU A 105 -5.60 3.47 22.77
N GLU A 106 -5.14 2.23 22.91
CA GLU A 106 -4.23 1.62 21.93
C GLU A 106 -4.87 1.53 20.54
N SER A 107 -6.12 1.10 20.44
CA SER A 107 -6.85 1.07 19.16
C SER A 107 -7.00 2.45 18.51
N ILE A 108 -7.14 3.51 19.29
CA ILE A 108 -7.15 4.88 18.78
C ILE A 108 -5.77 5.27 18.28
N LEU A 109 -4.73 5.03 19.09
CA LEU A 109 -3.35 5.38 18.75
C LEU A 109 -2.84 4.63 17.52
N ASP A 110 -3.22 3.37 17.34
CA ASP A 110 -2.90 2.58 16.14
C ASP A 110 -3.40 3.29 14.87
N GLU A 111 -4.65 3.71 14.85
CA GLU A 111 -5.24 4.38 13.69
C GLU A 111 -4.64 5.79 13.47
N LEU A 112 -4.35 6.51 14.55
CA LEU A 112 -3.71 7.82 14.48
C LEU A 112 -2.25 7.73 13.98
N SER A 113 -1.55 6.64 14.27
CA SER A 113 -0.18 6.41 13.81
C SER A 113 -0.08 6.39 12.29
N VAL A 114 -1.08 5.82 11.61
CA VAL A 114 -1.18 5.80 10.14
C VAL A 114 -1.31 7.21 9.56
N LEU A 115 -1.92 8.15 10.30
CA LEU A 115 -2.00 9.57 9.92
C LEU A 115 -0.71 10.36 10.22
N GLY A 116 0.31 9.71 10.78
CA GLY A 116 1.58 10.34 11.16
C GLY A 116 1.61 10.91 12.58
N ALA A 117 0.66 10.53 13.44
CA ALA A 117 0.77 10.83 14.86
C ALA A 117 1.92 10.02 15.47
N SER A 118 2.78 10.70 16.23
CA SER A 118 3.86 10.07 16.99
C SER A 118 3.61 10.23 18.49
N ILE A 119 3.94 9.22 19.27
CA ILE A 119 3.91 9.33 20.72
C ILE A 119 5.02 10.29 21.16
N ASP A 120 4.70 11.29 21.98
CA ASP A 120 5.61 12.36 22.34
C ASP A 120 6.70 11.93 23.35
N GLU A 121 6.53 10.77 23.98
CA GLU A 121 7.51 10.19 24.88
C GLU A 121 8.61 9.44 24.10
N LEU A 122 9.86 9.87 24.26
CA LEU A 122 11.00 9.19 23.65
C LEU A 122 11.30 7.89 24.42
N LYS A 123 10.83 6.78 23.90
CA LYS A 123 11.10 5.43 24.39
C LYS A 123 11.67 4.57 23.27
N GLU A 124 12.53 3.63 23.63
CA GLU A 124 12.99 2.64 22.67
C GLU A 124 11.88 1.65 22.30
N VAL A 125 11.94 1.16 21.07
CA VAL A 125 11.02 0.12 20.61
C VAL A 125 11.19 -1.15 21.46
N LYS A 126 10.08 -1.79 21.75
CA LYS A 126 10.08 -3.12 22.36
C LYS A 126 10.22 -4.17 21.27
N LEU A 127 11.25 -5.03 21.41
CA LEU A 127 11.48 -6.13 20.48
C LEU A 127 11.09 -7.47 21.12
N VAL A 128 10.36 -8.28 20.35
CA VAL A 128 9.99 -9.64 20.75
C VAL A 128 10.38 -10.61 19.62
N ALA A 129 11.06 -11.70 20.00
CA ALA A 129 11.45 -12.70 19.02
C ALA A 129 10.26 -13.53 18.55
N SER A 130 10.18 -13.76 17.23
CA SER A 130 9.25 -14.74 16.69
C SER A 130 9.59 -16.14 17.22
N THR A 131 8.58 -16.88 17.62
CA THR A 131 8.73 -18.24 18.17
C THR A 131 8.79 -19.33 17.10
N LYS A 132 8.26 -19.04 15.89
CA LYS A 132 8.19 -19.97 14.76
C LYS A 132 8.23 -19.20 13.46
N ASP A 133 8.57 -19.87 12.36
CA ASP A 133 8.40 -19.32 11.01
C ASP A 133 6.95 -18.91 10.78
N LYS A 134 6.77 -17.74 10.15
CA LYS A 134 5.45 -17.16 9.78
C LYS A 134 4.53 -16.84 10.97
N VAL A 135 5.10 -16.61 12.16
CA VAL A 135 4.35 -16.24 13.36
C VAL A 135 4.84 -14.91 13.91
N ALA A 136 3.92 -13.98 14.11
CA ALA A 136 4.18 -12.71 14.79
C ALA A 136 3.88 -12.82 16.28
N PRO A 137 4.61 -12.11 17.16
CA PRO A 137 4.24 -11.98 18.56
C PRO A 137 2.95 -11.15 18.72
N GLU A 138 2.20 -11.39 19.81
CA GLU A 138 1.02 -10.58 20.11
C GLU A 138 1.40 -9.10 20.29
N GLY A 139 0.55 -8.20 19.80
CA GLY A 139 0.76 -6.76 19.84
C GLY A 139 1.88 -6.25 18.92
N PHE A 140 2.24 -7.01 17.87
CA PHE A 140 3.20 -6.54 16.88
C PHE A 140 2.75 -5.23 16.22
N TYR A 141 3.69 -4.39 15.84
CA TYR A 141 3.44 -3.20 15.03
C TYR A 141 3.26 -3.60 13.56
N SER A 142 2.14 -3.20 12.96
CA SER A 142 1.88 -3.36 11.53
C SER A 142 2.28 -2.10 10.78
N SER A 143 3.10 -2.25 9.74
CA SER A 143 3.58 -1.10 8.96
C SER A 143 2.49 -0.50 8.07
N SER A 144 2.54 0.81 7.90
CA SER A 144 1.91 1.50 6.79
C SER A 144 2.88 1.61 5.60
N ASN A 145 2.43 2.16 4.48
CA ASN A 145 3.30 2.44 3.34
C ASN A 145 4.11 3.75 3.47
N HIS A 146 4.01 4.45 4.62
CA HIS A 146 4.70 5.71 4.86
C HIS A 146 6.12 5.50 5.40
N THR A 147 7.00 6.46 5.14
CA THR A 147 8.35 6.49 5.72
C THR A 147 8.26 6.34 7.23
N THR A 148 8.89 5.30 7.76
CA THR A 148 8.85 4.94 9.18
C THR A 148 10.26 4.95 9.74
N HIS A 149 10.40 5.43 10.97
CA HIS A 149 11.63 5.35 11.75
C HIS A 149 11.30 4.69 13.08
N ILE A 150 12.26 3.96 13.64
CA ILE A 150 12.18 3.42 15.00
C ILE A 150 13.29 4.00 15.86
N TYR A 151 13.01 4.23 17.14
CA TYR A 151 14.01 4.63 18.11
C TYR A 151 14.60 3.40 18.77
N TYR A 152 15.86 3.13 18.45
CA TYR A 152 16.58 1.94 18.90
C TYR A 152 18.05 2.25 19.14
N ASN A 153 18.63 1.74 20.26
CA ASN A 153 20.01 2.03 20.69
C ASN A 153 20.33 3.53 20.75
N GLY A 154 19.39 4.34 21.29
CA GLY A 154 19.56 5.78 21.46
C GLY A 154 19.48 6.61 20.16
N ASN A 155 19.13 6.01 19.02
CA ASN A 155 19.07 6.69 17.72
C ASN A 155 17.77 6.39 16.97
N TRP A 156 17.35 7.33 16.11
CA TRP A 156 16.30 7.08 15.13
C TRP A 156 16.88 6.33 13.93
N ILE A 157 16.42 5.12 13.69
CA ILE A 157 16.82 4.25 12.59
C ILE A 157 15.70 4.24 11.54
N PRO A 158 16.00 4.50 10.24
CA PRO A 158 15.01 4.35 9.18
C PRO A 158 14.63 2.88 9.00
N VAL A 159 13.35 2.63 8.74
CA VAL A 159 12.85 1.31 8.38
C VAL A 159 12.91 1.16 6.86
N GLU A 160 13.66 0.18 6.39
CA GLU A 160 13.88 -0.10 4.98
C GLU A 160 12.73 -0.91 4.36
N ASN A 161 12.62 -0.83 3.03
CA ASN A 161 11.67 -1.62 2.21
C ASN A 161 10.21 -1.44 2.62
N ILE A 162 9.83 -0.23 3.01
CA ILE A 162 8.48 0.07 3.50
C ILE A 162 7.42 -0.38 2.51
N GLU A 163 6.49 -1.18 3.00
CA GLU A 163 5.23 -1.54 2.37
C GLU A 163 4.16 -1.72 3.46
N MET A 164 2.89 -1.76 3.07
CA MET A 164 1.75 -1.88 3.97
C MET A 164 1.59 -3.32 4.51
N ASP A 165 1.00 -3.45 5.70
CA ASP A 165 0.61 -4.72 6.30
C ASP A 165 1.78 -5.68 6.56
N CYS A 166 2.95 -5.15 6.87
CA CYS A 166 4.15 -5.91 7.19
C CYS A 166 4.60 -5.72 8.64
N LEU A 167 5.51 -6.57 9.07
CA LEU A 167 6.14 -6.53 10.38
C LEU A 167 7.46 -5.77 10.31
N VAL A 168 7.73 -4.90 11.26
CA VAL A 168 9.05 -4.27 11.38
C VAL A 168 9.98 -5.21 12.13
N VAL A 169 11.03 -5.65 11.46
CA VAL A 169 12.05 -6.56 11.97
C VAL A 169 13.37 -5.80 12.14
N VAL A 170 14.03 -6.00 13.28
CA VAL A 170 15.31 -5.38 13.60
C VAL A 170 16.42 -6.41 13.52
N ASP A 171 17.45 -6.12 12.74
CA ASP A 171 18.74 -6.80 12.78
C ASP A 171 19.62 -6.11 13.84
N GLU A 172 19.73 -6.76 15.00
CA GLU A 172 20.49 -6.24 16.14
C GLU A 172 22.01 -6.18 15.85
N GLN A 173 22.54 -7.02 14.95
CA GLN A 173 23.96 -7.07 14.62
C GLN A 173 24.37 -5.92 13.69
N GLU A 174 23.55 -5.64 12.69
CA GLU A 174 23.78 -4.56 11.73
C GLU A 174 23.17 -3.21 12.17
N ASN A 175 22.41 -3.20 13.27
CA ASN A 175 21.66 -2.03 13.75
C ASN A 175 20.76 -1.43 12.65
N ARG A 176 20.04 -2.30 11.92
CA ARG A 176 19.15 -1.97 10.80
C ARG A 176 17.73 -2.47 11.06
N ALA A 177 16.76 -1.78 10.50
CA ALA A 177 15.36 -2.17 10.56
C ALA A 177 14.78 -2.26 9.15
N SER A 178 13.97 -3.27 8.90
CA SER A 178 13.26 -3.44 7.62
C SER A 178 11.89 -4.07 7.84
N VAL A 179 10.98 -3.91 6.87
CA VAL A 179 9.73 -4.64 6.92
C VAL A 179 9.85 -6.03 6.31
N LYS A 180 9.09 -6.97 6.88
CA LYS A 180 8.90 -8.32 6.33
C LYS A 180 7.41 -8.66 6.34
N PRO A 181 6.86 -9.19 5.24
CA PRO A 181 5.54 -9.81 5.26
C PRO A 181 5.56 -11.04 6.18
N ILE A 182 4.42 -11.35 6.80
CA ILE A 182 4.34 -12.47 7.75
C ILE A 182 4.78 -13.81 7.14
N ALA A 183 4.59 -13.99 5.83
CA ALA A 183 5.02 -15.19 5.10
C ALA A 183 6.55 -15.39 5.07
N GLU A 184 7.33 -14.33 5.26
CA GLU A 184 8.81 -14.34 5.24
C GLU A 184 9.44 -14.31 6.63
N VAL A 185 8.64 -14.15 7.70
CA VAL A 185 9.13 -14.16 9.09
C VAL A 185 9.74 -15.50 9.42
N LYS A 186 10.89 -15.46 10.07
CA LYS A 186 11.62 -16.63 10.56
C LYS A 186 11.61 -16.68 12.09
N SER A 187 11.69 -17.89 12.63
CA SER A 187 11.91 -18.09 14.06
C SER A 187 13.18 -17.35 14.50
N GLY A 188 13.05 -16.55 15.55
CA GLY A 188 14.15 -15.72 16.06
C GLY A 188 14.16 -14.28 15.54
N ASP A 189 13.44 -13.94 14.46
CA ASP A 189 13.32 -12.56 14.00
C ASP A 189 12.85 -11.64 15.14
N LYS A 190 13.53 -10.51 15.34
CA LYS A 190 13.23 -9.52 16.37
C LYS A 190 12.22 -8.53 15.83
N ILE A 191 10.98 -8.64 16.29
CA ILE A 191 9.83 -7.91 15.76
C ILE A 191 9.45 -6.79 16.73
N VAL A 192 9.19 -5.60 16.19
CA VAL A 192 8.70 -4.44 16.95
C VAL A 192 7.29 -4.70 17.45
N VAL A 193 7.05 -4.44 18.75
CA VAL A 193 5.77 -4.62 19.42
C VAL A 193 5.33 -3.31 20.05
N GLY A 194 4.07 -2.94 19.84
CA GLY A 194 3.49 -1.67 20.31
C GLY A 194 3.93 -0.47 19.47
N LEU A 195 3.55 0.72 19.90
CA LEU A 195 3.79 1.98 19.20
C LEU A 195 4.92 2.83 19.81
N ASP A 196 5.39 2.47 21.01
CA ASP A 196 6.49 3.20 21.65
C ASP A 196 7.74 3.15 20.76
N GLY A 197 8.35 4.30 20.52
CA GLY A 197 9.55 4.42 19.69
C GLY A 197 9.33 4.28 18.19
N VAL A 198 8.09 4.27 17.72
CA VAL A 198 7.77 4.25 16.28
C VAL A 198 7.34 5.65 15.84
N LYS A 199 7.91 6.13 14.73
CA LYS A 199 7.58 7.41 14.12
C LYS A 199 7.28 7.22 12.64
N VAL A 200 6.05 7.53 12.26
CA VAL A 200 5.58 7.50 10.87
C VAL A 200 5.58 8.94 10.32
N SER A 201 6.10 9.10 9.11
CA SER A 201 6.16 10.39 8.42
C SER A 201 5.40 10.29 7.10
N PRO A 202 4.13 10.68 7.04
CA PRO A 202 3.41 10.79 5.78
C PRO A 202 4.10 11.77 4.84
N PRO A 203 4.02 11.59 3.52
CA PRO A 203 4.62 12.51 2.57
C PRO A 203 4.07 13.92 2.75
N HIS A 204 5.00 14.89 2.86
CA HIS A 204 4.65 16.30 2.90
C HIS A 204 4.35 16.77 1.48
N ARG A 205 3.11 17.22 1.25
CA ARG A 205 2.71 17.88 0.00
C ARG A 205 2.61 19.37 0.26
N SER A 206 3.20 20.18 -0.63
CA SER A 206 2.95 21.63 -0.61
C SER A 206 1.46 21.90 -0.91
N ARG A 207 0.94 23.05 -0.46
CA ARG A 207 -0.44 23.46 -0.78
C ARG A 207 -0.72 23.49 -2.28
N ASP A 208 0.27 23.85 -3.08
CA ASP A 208 0.12 23.94 -4.53
C ASP A 208 0.05 22.54 -5.16
N GLU A 209 0.86 21.58 -4.69
CA GLU A 209 0.75 20.16 -5.08
C GLU A 209 -0.53 19.52 -4.55
N GLN A 210 -0.98 19.89 -3.34
CA GLN A 210 -2.28 19.44 -2.82
C GLN A 210 -3.44 19.97 -3.65
N GLN A 211 -3.45 21.23 -4.08
CA GLN A 211 -4.51 21.78 -4.93
C GLN A 211 -4.58 21.09 -6.29
N VAL A 212 -3.46 20.78 -6.91
CA VAL A 212 -3.42 19.98 -8.13
C VAL A 212 -3.90 18.56 -7.86
N PHE A 213 -3.47 17.97 -6.74
CA PHE A 213 -3.85 16.60 -6.35
C PHE A 213 -5.29 16.51 -5.82
N GLU A 214 -5.80 17.46 -5.04
CA GLU A 214 -7.20 17.55 -4.63
C GLU A 214 -8.10 17.87 -5.82
N PHE A 215 -7.64 18.71 -6.73
CA PHE A 215 -8.28 18.93 -8.02
C PHE A 215 -8.28 17.64 -8.85
N MET A 216 -7.27 16.79 -8.74
CA MET A 216 -7.18 15.47 -9.38
C MET A 216 -7.90 14.36 -8.59
N ASN A 217 -7.94 14.43 -7.26
CA ASN A 217 -8.58 13.46 -6.35
C ASN A 217 -10.03 13.82 -5.99
N SER A 218 -10.50 15.05 -6.24
CA SER A 218 -11.91 15.35 -6.04
C SER A 218 -12.73 14.51 -7.01
N GLU A 219 -13.25 13.40 -6.47
CA GLU A 219 -14.20 12.46 -7.07
C GLU A 219 -14.12 12.34 -8.59
N VAL A 220 -14.01 11.13 -9.07
CA VAL A 220 -14.15 10.68 -10.46
C VAL A 220 -14.99 11.69 -11.25
N SER A 221 -14.41 12.83 -11.62
CA SER A 221 -15.13 13.87 -12.34
C SER A 221 -14.93 13.65 -13.83
N SER A 222 -15.98 13.22 -14.50
CA SER A 222 -16.08 13.22 -15.96
C SER A 222 -16.04 14.64 -16.57
N GLU A 223 -15.96 15.67 -15.75
CA GLU A 223 -16.02 17.09 -16.16
C GLU A 223 -14.63 17.72 -16.39
N LYS A 224 -13.54 17.04 -15.98
CA LYS A 224 -12.19 17.57 -16.24
C LYS A 224 -11.72 17.20 -17.63
N PRO A 225 -11.07 18.13 -18.36
CA PRO A 225 -10.50 17.80 -19.65
C PRO A 225 -9.46 16.70 -19.51
N LEU A 226 -9.76 15.50 -20.01
CA LEU A 226 -8.88 14.33 -19.96
C LEU A 226 -7.47 14.65 -20.47
N MET A 227 -7.36 15.50 -21.49
CA MET A 227 -6.08 15.92 -22.05
C MET A 227 -5.18 16.63 -21.05
N ASN A 228 -5.73 17.48 -20.17
CA ASN A 228 -4.90 18.17 -19.15
C ASN A 228 -4.29 17.17 -18.15
N LEU A 229 -5.05 16.14 -17.78
CA LEU A 229 -4.55 15.08 -16.91
C LEU A 229 -3.46 14.27 -17.62
N ILE A 230 -3.68 13.90 -18.88
CA ILE A 230 -2.73 13.14 -19.68
C ILE A 230 -1.43 13.92 -19.90
N ASN A 231 -1.52 15.22 -20.24
CA ASN A 231 -0.35 16.08 -20.41
C ASN A 231 0.44 16.20 -19.10
N GLY A 232 -0.24 16.37 -17.95
CA GLY A 232 0.44 16.38 -16.65
C GLY A 232 1.15 15.07 -16.33
N ILE A 233 0.56 13.92 -16.67
CA ILE A 233 1.21 12.60 -16.53
C ILE A 233 2.41 12.49 -17.45
N ALA A 234 2.29 12.93 -18.70
CA ALA A 234 3.39 12.89 -19.66
C ALA A 234 4.58 13.75 -19.21
N GLU A 235 4.33 14.96 -18.71
CA GLU A 235 5.36 15.83 -18.15
C GLU A 235 6.07 15.19 -16.95
N GLU A 236 5.29 14.60 -16.02
CA GLU A 236 5.87 13.89 -14.88
C GLU A 236 6.71 12.68 -15.31
N MET A 237 6.26 11.91 -16.29
CA MET A 237 7.03 10.81 -16.85
C MET A 237 8.35 11.30 -17.46
N LYS A 238 8.31 12.40 -18.23
CA LYS A 238 9.52 13.05 -18.79
C LYS A 238 10.48 13.48 -17.67
N GLU A 239 9.97 14.10 -16.61
CA GLU A 239 10.79 14.54 -15.46
C GLU A 239 11.43 13.36 -14.71
N ILE A 240 10.67 12.29 -14.45
CA ILE A 240 11.19 11.09 -13.80
C ILE A 240 12.32 10.50 -14.62
N LYS A 241 12.12 10.33 -15.92
CA LYS A 241 13.15 9.79 -16.83
C LYS A 241 14.37 10.71 -16.93
N ALA A 242 14.19 12.01 -16.96
CA ALA A 242 15.29 12.99 -16.98
C ALA A 242 16.17 12.92 -15.72
N LYS A 243 15.59 12.52 -14.58
CA LYS A 243 16.28 12.30 -13.30
C LYS A 243 16.86 10.89 -13.15
N GLY A 244 16.75 10.04 -14.16
CA GLY A 244 17.18 8.63 -14.12
C GLY A 244 16.25 7.73 -13.30
N GLY A 245 15.04 8.18 -13.02
CA GLY A 245 14.03 7.42 -12.30
C GLY A 245 13.40 6.33 -13.17
N LYS A 246 12.65 5.42 -12.51
CA LYS A 246 12.04 4.23 -13.13
C LYS A 246 10.52 4.30 -13.10
N ILE A 247 9.90 3.83 -14.18
CA ILE A 247 8.44 3.77 -14.34
C ILE A 247 8.02 2.32 -14.59
N GLY A 248 7.10 1.84 -13.75
CA GLY A 248 6.50 0.50 -13.88
C GLY A 248 5.09 0.55 -14.46
N ILE A 249 4.68 -0.55 -15.10
CA ILE A 249 3.31 -0.79 -15.52
C ILE A 249 2.73 -2.01 -14.81
N VAL A 250 1.52 -1.86 -14.28
CA VAL A 250 0.65 -2.98 -13.91
C VAL A 250 -0.45 -3.07 -14.96
N GLY A 251 -0.36 -4.08 -15.84
CA GLY A 251 -1.17 -4.15 -17.04
C GLY A 251 -2.19 -5.28 -17.06
N GLY A 252 -3.40 -4.98 -17.51
CA GLY A 252 -4.45 -5.95 -17.81
C GLY A 252 -4.60 -6.24 -19.32
N PRO A 253 -5.27 -7.34 -19.70
CA PRO A 253 -5.40 -7.78 -21.08
C PRO A 253 -6.22 -6.82 -21.97
N ALA A 254 -7.03 -5.93 -21.40
CA ALA A 254 -7.76 -4.93 -22.15
C ALA A 254 -6.84 -3.96 -22.94
N ILE A 255 -5.58 -3.80 -22.52
CA ILE A 255 -4.57 -3.07 -23.28
C ILE A 255 -4.44 -3.65 -24.71
N VAL A 256 -4.49 -4.97 -24.83
CA VAL A 256 -4.40 -5.66 -26.13
C VAL A 256 -5.76 -5.66 -26.83
N HIS A 257 -6.84 -5.98 -26.11
CA HIS A 257 -8.18 -6.08 -26.70
C HIS A 257 -8.66 -4.77 -27.35
N THR A 258 -8.23 -3.62 -26.82
CA THR A 258 -8.55 -2.30 -27.39
C THR A 258 -7.63 -1.87 -28.53
N GLY A 259 -6.65 -2.71 -28.91
CA GLY A 259 -5.63 -2.36 -29.91
C GLY A 259 -4.55 -1.39 -29.41
N SER A 260 -4.51 -1.12 -28.10
CA SER A 260 -3.55 -0.17 -27.50
C SER A 260 -2.19 -0.80 -27.21
N GLY A 261 -2.03 -2.10 -27.37
CA GLY A 261 -0.77 -2.81 -27.14
C GLY A 261 0.41 -2.22 -27.92
N LYS A 262 0.18 -1.74 -29.14
CA LYS A 262 1.21 -1.08 -29.96
C LYS A 262 1.78 0.19 -29.33
N TYR A 263 0.97 0.97 -28.60
CA TYR A 263 1.44 2.18 -27.92
C TYR A 263 2.27 1.83 -26.69
N LEU A 264 1.85 0.82 -25.92
CA LEU A 264 2.65 0.33 -24.80
C LEU A 264 3.98 -0.27 -25.30
N ALA A 265 3.97 -1.04 -26.37
CA ALA A 265 5.18 -1.56 -27.01
C ALA A 265 6.13 -0.42 -27.46
N SER A 266 5.58 0.68 -28.00
CA SER A 266 6.37 1.87 -28.33
C SER A 266 6.95 2.57 -27.11
N LEU A 267 6.20 2.72 -26.02
CA LEU A 267 6.70 3.29 -24.77
C LEU A 267 7.84 2.47 -24.18
N ILE A 268 7.80 1.17 -24.28
CA ILE A 268 8.90 0.26 -23.89
C ILE A 268 10.13 0.52 -24.76
N ARG A 269 9.96 0.50 -26.08
CA ARG A 269 11.04 0.71 -27.06
C ARG A 269 11.73 2.05 -26.88
N GLU A 270 10.99 3.08 -26.50
CA GLU A 270 11.48 4.43 -26.28
C GLU A 270 12.03 4.67 -24.86
N GLY A 271 12.08 3.63 -24.03
CA GLY A 271 12.70 3.67 -22.70
C GLY A 271 11.88 4.39 -21.63
N TYR A 272 10.58 4.60 -21.83
CA TYR A 272 9.72 5.17 -20.78
C TYR A 272 9.36 4.14 -19.72
N ILE A 273 9.30 2.86 -20.05
CA ILE A 273 8.86 1.79 -19.16
C ILE A 273 10.05 0.92 -18.77
N ASP A 274 10.23 0.72 -17.47
CA ASP A 274 11.37 -0.01 -16.90
C ASP A 274 10.99 -1.39 -16.34
N VAL A 275 9.69 -1.66 -16.10
CA VAL A 275 9.20 -2.97 -15.65
C VAL A 275 7.73 -3.16 -15.98
N ILE A 276 7.35 -4.39 -16.31
CA ILE A 276 5.95 -4.82 -16.48
C ILE A 276 5.59 -5.82 -15.39
N MET A 277 4.50 -5.54 -14.67
CA MET A 277 3.87 -6.46 -13.71
C MET A 277 2.47 -6.80 -14.22
N ALA A 278 2.24 -8.07 -14.54
CA ALA A 278 0.99 -8.49 -15.17
C ALA A 278 0.64 -9.94 -14.83
N GLY A 279 -0.49 -10.39 -15.33
CA GLY A 279 -0.86 -11.80 -15.34
C GLY A 279 -0.57 -12.48 -16.67
N ASN A 280 -0.72 -13.79 -16.70
CA ASN A 280 -0.62 -14.60 -17.92
C ASN A 280 -1.47 -14.04 -19.08
N ALA A 281 -2.66 -13.52 -18.80
CA ALA A 281 -3.60 -13.06 -19.81
C ALA A 281 -3.07 -11.90 -20.66
N LEU A 282 -2.39 -10.90 -20.08
CA LEU A 282 -1.79 -9.81 -20.85
C LEU A 282 -0.79 -10.36 -21.87
N ALA A 283 0.16 -11.17 -21.41
CA ALA A 283 1.21 -11.73 -22.27
C ALA A 283 0.64 -12.68 -23.33
N THR A 284 -0.30 -13.54 -22.94
CA THR A 284 -0.93 -14.48 -23.88
C THR A 284 -1.66 -13.76 -25.01
N HIS A 285 -2.45 -12.73 -24.70
CA HIS A 285 -3.19 -12.00 -25.72
C HIS A 285 -2.30 -11.07 -26.56
N ASP A 286 -1.21 -10.53 -25.99
CA ASP A 286 -0.21 -9.80 -26.76
C ASP A 286 0.46 -10.71 -27.80
N ILE A 287 0.88 -11.90 -27.39
CA ILE A 287 1.46 -12.91 -28.27
C ILE A 287 0.42 -13.41 -29.31
N GLU A 288 -0.83 -13.65 -28.89
CA GLU A 288 -1.93 -13.99 -29.80
C GLU A 288 -2.10 -12.92 -30.85
N SER A 289 -2.12 -11.65 -30.46
CA SER A 289 -2.29 -10.52 -31.38
C SER A 289 -1.16 -10.44 -32.39
N ASN A 290 0.09 -10.66 -31.99
CA ASN A 290 1.22 -10.66 -32.88
C ASN A 290 1.20 -11.85 -33.84
N LEU A 291 0.87 -13.05 -33.37
CA LEU A 291 0.93 -14.28 -34.17
C LEU A 291 -0.26 -14.47 -35.13
N PHE A 292 -1.44 -13.97 -34.75
CA PHE A 292 -2.70 -14.25 -35.44
C PHE A 292 -3.55 -13.01 -35.76
N GLY A 293 -3.13 -11.82 -35.36
CA GLY A 293 -3.90 -10.57 -35.50
C GLY A 293 -5.16 -10.50 -34.67
N THR A 294 -5.36 -11.43 -33.73
CA THR A 294 -6.58 -11.53 -32.92
C THR A 294 -6.31 -11.38 -31.45
N SER A 295 -7.33 -10.95 -30.71
CA SER A 295 -7.36 -11.01 -29.25
C SER A 295 -8.74 -11.51 -28.83
N LEU A 296 -8.79 -12.57 -28.02
CA LEU A 296 -10.02 -13.31 -27.70
C LEU A 296 -10.78 -13.81 -28.97
N GLY A 297 -10.06 -14.12 -30.03
CA GLY A 297 -10.65 -14.57 -31.28
C GLY A 297 -11.32 -13.48 -32.12
N ILE A 298 -11.15 -12.23 -31.76
CA ILE A 298 -11.61 -11.06 -32.50
C ILE A 298 -10.39 -10.40 -33.15
N GLU A 299 -10.49 -10.06 -34.41
CA GLU A 299 -9.44 -9.32 -35.12
C GLU A 299 -9.30 -7.91 -34.52
N VAL A 300 -8.08 -7.59 -34.06
CA VAL A 300 -7.84 -6.35 -33.27
C VAL A 300 -8.08 -5.08 -34.11
N GLU A 301 -7.82 -5.13 -35.40
CA GLU A 301 -7.96 -3.97 -36.28
C GLU A 301 -9.40 -3.72 -36.73
N THR A 302 -10.15 -4.77 -37.03
CA THR A 302 -11.47 -4.65 -37.63
C THR A 302 -12.64 -4.90 -36.68
N GLY A 303 -12.36 -5.50 -35.51
CA GLY A 303 -13.38 -5.94 -34.54
C GLY A 303 -14.23 -7.12 -35.01
N LYS A 304 -13.82 -7.83 -36.06
CA LYS A 304 -14.58 -8.96 -36.61
C LYS A 304 -14.19 -10.27 -35.94
N ILE A 305 -15.18 -11.13 -35.74
CA ILE A 305 -14.97 -12.50 -35.21
C ILE A 305 -14.27 -13.32 -36.30
N VAL A 306 -13.16 -13.96 -35.96
CA VAL A 306 -12.40 -14.82 -36.84
C VAL A 306 -12.83 -16.29 -36.67
N ALA A 307 -12.96 -17.02 -37.77
CA ALA A 307 -13.26 -18.44 -37.71
C ALA A 307 -12.18 -19.18 -36.90
N HIS A 308 -12.62 -20.00 -35.91
CA HIS A 308 -11.76 -20.70 -34.95
C HIS A 308 -10.90 -19.79 -34.06
N GLY A 309 -11.17 -18.47 -34.01
CA GLY A 309 -10.44 -17.47 -33.21
C GLY A 309 -10.38 -17.79 -31.72
N HIS A 310 -11.43 -18.44 -31.18
CA HIS A 310 -11.48 -18.89 -29.80
C HIS A 310 -10.34 -19.86 -29.40
N THR A 311 -9.60 -20.43 -30.33
CA THR A 311 -8.44 -21.29 -30.07
C THR A 311 -7.10 -20.56 -30.19
N HIS A 312 -7.07 -19.31 -30.66
CA HIS A 312 -5.83 -18.62 -31.01
C HIS A 312 -4.93 -18.39 -29.79
N HIS A 313 -5.50 -18.03 -28.63
CA HIS A 313 -4.74 -17.87 -27.39
C HIS A 313 -4.04 -19.19 -26.99
N MET A 314 -4.73 -20.35 -27.08
CA MET A 314 -4.13 -21.65 -26.79
C MET A 314 -3.03 -22.00 -27.79
N ARG A 315 -3.21 -21.63 -29.09
CA ARG A 315 -2.19 -21.82 -30.12
C ARG A 315 -0.98 -20.93 -29.89
N ALA A 316 -1.18 -19.70 -29.40
CA ALA A 316 -0.11 -18.82 -29.01
C ALA A 316 0.71 -19.42 -27.86
N ILE A 317 0.05 -19.85 -26.80
CA ILE A 317 0.69 -20.54 -25.65
C ILE A 317 1.49 -21.76 -26.14
N ASN A 318 0.88 -22.61 -27.01
CA ASN A 318 1.54 -23.79 -27.53
C ASN A 318 2.78 -23.48 -28.37
N LYS A 319 2.78 -22.37 -29.15
CA LYS A 319 3.96 -21.93 -29.89
C LYS A 319 5.09 -21.52 -28.96
N ILE A 320 4.79 -20.72 -27.90
CA ILE A 320 5.80 -20.32 -26.93
C ILE A 320 6.33 -21.53 -26.13
N ASN A 321 5.44 -22.46 -25.76
CA ASN A 321 5.85 -23.72 -25.10
C ASN A 321 6.83 -24.54 -25.97
N ARG A 322 6.69 -24.50 -27.29
CA ARG A 322 7.64 -25.17 -28.19
C ARG A 322 9.01 -24.48 -28.22
N SER A 323 9.06 -23.16 -28.14
CA SER A 323 10.32 -22.42 -28.05
C SER A 323 10.92 -22.52 -26.64
N GLY A 324 10.10 -22.83 -25.61
CA GLY A 324 10.51 -23.04 -24.20
C GLY A 324 10.44 -21.79 -23.32
N SER A 325 10.46 -20.59 -23.90
CA SER A 325 10.25 -19.32 -23.20
C SER A 325 9.89 -18.21 -24.19
N ILE A 326 9.37 -17.10 -23.69
CA ILE A 326 9.15 -15.88 -24.48
C ILE A 326 10.47 -15.39 -25.10
N LYS A 327 11.55 -15.41 -24.32
CA LYS A 327 12.88 -15.02 -24.81
C LYS A 327 13.34 -15.91 -25.94
N ALA A 328 13.25 -17.21 -25.80
CA ALA A 328 13.61 -18.15 -26.86
C ALA A 328 12.75 -17.96 -28.14
N ALA A 329 11.45 -17.66 -27.97
CA ALA A 329 10.54 -17.37 -29.09
C ALA A 329 10.90 -16.08 -29.84
N VAL A 330 11.48 -15.10 -29.19
CA VAL A 330 12.03 -13.89 -29.84
C VAL A 330 13.34 -14.20 -30.54
N GLU A 331 14.21 -15.00 -29.94
CA GLU A 331 15.50 -15.38 -30.49
C GLU A 331 15.37 -16.28 -31.73
N ASP A 332 14.41 -17.21 -31.73
CA ASP A 332 14.15 -18.12 -32.89
C ASP A 332 13.25 -17.49 -33.97
N GLY A 333 12.76 -16.26 -33.74
CA GLY A 333 11.92 -15.54 -34.68
C GLY A 333 10.44 -15.95 -34.68
N THR A 334 10.00 -16.78 -33.76
CA THR A 334 8.59 -17.15 -33.59
C THR A 334 7.75 -15.94 -33.16
N LEU A 335 8.28 -15.10 -32.26
CA LEU A 335 7.67 -13.85 -31.84
C LEU A 335 8.47 -12.66 -32.36
N THR A 336 7.81 -11.80 -33.15
CA THR A 336 8.49 -10.72 -33.91
C THR A 336 7.98 -9.31 -33.57
N GLY A 337 7.04 -9.19 -32.66
CA GLY A 337 6.48 -7.90 -32.24
C GLY A 337 5.61 -8.03 -31.01
N GLY A 338 5.06 -6.92 -30.55
CA GLY A 338 4.20 -6.83 -29.38
C GLY A 338 4.92 -6.39 -28.12
N ILE A 339 4.17 -6.31 -27.02
CA ILE A 339 4.65 -5.85 -25.71
C ILE A 339 5.78 -6.76 -25.21
N MET A 340 5.54 -8.08 -25.22
CA MET A 340 6.51 -9.05 -24.71
C MET A 340 7.79 -9.11 -25.57
N TYR A 341 7.66 -8.94 -26.87
CA TYR A 341 8.80 -8.80 -27.78
C TYR A 341 9.66 -7.58 -27.42
N GLU A 342 9.04 -6.42 -27.23
CA GLU A 342 9.78 -5.20 -26.88
C GLU A 342 10.42 -5.30 -25.49
N CYS A 343 9.79 -5.99 -24.53
CA CYS A 343 10.41 -6.26 -23.23
C CYS A 343 11.74 -7.02 -23.41
N ILE A 344 11.75 -8.08 -24.22
CA ILE A 344 12.97 -8.87 -24.46
C ILE A 344 14.02 -8.06 -25.24
N LYS A 345 13.61 -7.29 -26.27
CA LYS A 345 14.54 -6.52 -27.11
C LYS A 345 15.21 -5.36 -26.38
N ASN A 346 14.54 -4.79 -25.39
CA ASN A 346 15.03 -3.61 -24.64
C ASN A 346 15.45 -3.97 -23.22
N ASP A 347 15.61 -5.26 -22.90
CA ASP A 347 15.99 -5.75 -21.57
C ASP A 347 15.08 -5.24 -20.44
N VAL A 348 13.80 -5.00 -20.73
CA VAL A 348 12.81 -4.58 -19.74
C VAL A 348 12.27 -5.82 -19.00
N PRO A 349 12.50 -5.94 -17.70
CA PRO A 349 12.02 -7.07 -16.92
C PRO A 349 10.49 -7.09 -16.86
N PHE A 350 9.94 -8.30 -16.76
CA PHE A 350 8.51 -8.50 -16.54
C PHE A 350 8.26 -9.58 -15.51
N VAL A 351 7.15 -9.44 -14.79
CA VAL A 351 6.62 -10.43 -13.84
C VAL A 351 5.24 -10.83 -14.31
N LEU A 352 5.08 -12.11 -14.66
CA LEU A 352 3.79 -12.67 -15.04
C LEU A 352 3.30 -13.57 -13.91
N ALA A 353 2.29 -13.13 -13.17
CA ALA A 353 1.70 -13.94 -12.10
C ALA A 353 0.61 -14.88 -12.64
N GLY A 354 0.64 -16.13 -12.21
CA GLY A 354 -0.38 -17.12 -12.53
C GLY A 354 -1.70 -16.86 -11.82
N SER A 355 -2.77 -17.42 -12.37
CA SER A 355 -4.13 -17.32 -11.87
C SER A 355 -4.86 -18.66 -12.01
N ILE A 356 -5.81 -18.92 -11.11
CA ILE A 356 -6.72 -20.10 -11.22
C ILE A 356 -7.60 -20.06 -12.47
N ARG A 357 -7.59 -18.95 -13.21
CA ARG A 357 -8.37 -18.74 -14.44
C ARG A 357 -7.55 -18.99 -15.71
N ASP A 358 -6.26 -19.31 -15.60
CA ASP A 358 -5.41 -19.52 -16.78
C ASP A 358 -5.74 -20.83 -17.49
N ASP A 359 -5.90 -20.78 -18.81
CA ASP A 359 -6.16 -21.94 -19.68
C ASP A 359 -4.87 -22.72 -20.04
N GLY A 360 -3.87 -22.66 -19.19
CA GLY A 360 -2.52 -23.11 -19.37
C GLY A 360 -1.58 -21.90 -19.40
N PRO A 361 -0.68 -21.76 -18.41
CA PRO A 361 0.23 -20.63 -18.35
C PRO A 361 1.33 -20.73 -19.41
N LEU A 362 1.82 -19.57 -19.85
CA LEU A 362 3.10 -19.48 -20.59
C LEU A 362 4.26 -19.99 -19.71
N PRO A 363 5.37 -20.46 -20.32
CA PRO A 363 6.52 -20.99 -19.53
C PRO A 363 7.10 -19.98 -18.55
N ASP A 364 7.02 -18.69 -18.89
CA ASP A 364 7.59 -17.59 -18.08
C ASP A 364 6.65 -17.14 -16.94
N VAL A 365 5.49 -17.78 -16.76
CA VAL A 365 4.52 -17.44 -15.72
C VAL A 365 4.91 -18.07 -14.39
N MET A 366 4.95 -17.25 -13.34
CA MET A 366 5.14 -17.70 -11.96
C MET A 366 3.81 -18.24 -11.44
N THR A 367 3.70 -19.56 -11.30
CA THR A 367 2.48 -20.23 -10.80
C THR A 367 2.36 -20.22 -9.28
N ASP A 368 3.48 -20.04 -8.55
CA ASP A 368 3.45 -19.74 -7.12
C ASP A 368 3.20 -18.25 -6.91
N VAL A 369 2.00 -17.91 -6.43
CA VAL A 369 1.59 -16.52 -6.24
C VAL A 369 2.38 -15.78 -5.15
N ILE A 370 2.94 -16.50 -4.18
CA ILE A 370 3.78 -15.92 -3.13
C ILE A 370 5.14 -15.53 -3.71
N GLU A 371 5.73 -16.38 -4.54
CA GLU A 371 6.98 -16.05 -5.23
C GLU A 371 6.76 -14.92 -6.26
N ALA A 372 5.64 -14.92 -6.99
CA ALA A 372 5.30 -13.81 -7.88
C ALA A 372 5.19 -12.48 -7.10
N GLN A 373 4.50 -12.48 -5.96
CA GLN A 373 4.39 -11.30 -5.09
C GLN A 373 5.76 -10.82 -4.60
N LYS A 374 6.64 -11.74 -4.21
CA LYS A 374 7.99 -11.41 -3.75
C LYS A 374 8.83 -10.72 -4.85
N VAL A 375 8.74 -11.20 -6.09
CA VAL A 375 9.43 -10.56 -7.22
C VAL A 375 8.80 -9.21 -7.56
N MET A 376 7.47 -9.09 -7.53
CA MET A 376 6.77 -7.81 -7.72
C MET A 376 7.18 -6.79 -6.64
N ARG A 377 7.29 -7.21 -5.39
CA ARG A 377 7.76 -6.37 -4.27
C ARG A 377 9.13 -5.76 -4.53
N LYS A 378 10.06 -6.55 -5.06
CA LYS A 378 11.39 -6.05 -5.42
C LYS A 378 11.29 -4.88 -6.41
N TYR A 379 10.53 -5.03 -7.48
CA TYR A 379 10.37 -3.97 -8.47
C TYR A 379 9.55 -2.79 -7.94
N ALA A 380 8.54 -3.03 -7.09
CA ALA A 380 7.77 -1.98 -6.44
C ALA A 380 8.65 -1.04 -5.58
N GLN A 381 9.74 -1.55 -5.01
CA GLN A 381 10.71 -0.75 -4.27
C GLN A 381 11.67 0.05 -5.16
N GLU A 382 11.79 -0.30 -6.43
CA GLU A 382 12.76 0.33 -7.36
C GLU A 382 12.14 1.43 -8.22
N VAL A 383 10.82 1.49 -8.35
CA VAL A 383 10.12 2.44 -9.23
C VAL A 383 9.79 3.76 -8.51
N ASP A 384 9.66 4.82 -9.28
CA ASP A 384 9.24 6.15 -8.83
C ASP A 384 7.79 6.46 -9.24
N MET A 385 7.31 5.81 -10.31
CA MET A 385 5.92 5.89 -10.77
C MET A 385 5.42 4.52 -11.22
N VAL A 386 4.13 4.26 -11.00
CA VAL A 386 3.44 3.06 -11.53
C VAL A 386 2.15 3.47 -12.22
N LEU A 387 1.99 3.04 -13.45
CA LEU A 387 0.73 3.12 -14.19
C LEU A 387 -0.01 1.79 -14.04
N MET A 388 -1.16 1.81 -13.41
CA MET A 388 -2.05 0.65 -13.19
C MET A 388 -3.18 0.70 -14.21
N ILE A 389 -3.15 -0.18 -15.20
CA ILE A 389 -3.96 -0.05 -16.40
C ILE A 389 -4.88 -1.26 -16.58
N SER A 390 -6.19 -1.02 -16.53
CA SER A 390 -7.27 -1.99 -16.84
C SER A 390 -7.13 -3.35 -16.16
N THR A 391 -6.73 -3.37 -14.90
CA THR A 391 -6.67 -4.57 -14.07
C THR A 391 -6.94 -4.23 -12.59
N MET A 392 -8.08 -4.66 -12.07
CA MET A 392 -8.45 -4.39 -10.68
C MET A 392 -7.58 -5.19 -9.69
N LEU A 393 -7.50 -6.51 -9.87
CA LEU A 393 -6.85 -7.38 -8.89
C LEU A 393 -5.35 -7.10 -8.77
N HIS A 394 -4.63 -7.02 -9.88
CA HIS A 394 -3.20 -6.75 -9.87
C HIS A 394 -2.89 -5.32 -9.41
N SER A 395 -3.74 -4.34 -9.74
CA SER A 395 -3.60 -2.96 -9.26
C SER A 395 -3.72 -2.88 -7.74
N ILE A 396 -4.73 -3.53 -7.15
CA ILE A 396 -4.91 -3.57 -5.70
C ILE A 396 -3.75 -4.31 -5.02
N ALA A 397 -3.34 -5.46 -5.56
CA ALA A 397 -2.23 -6.23 -5.01
C ALA A 397 -0.92 -5.44 -5.05
N THR A 398 -0.59 -4.82 -6.19
CA THR A 398 0.61 -4.00 -6.33
C THR A 398 0.54 -2.74 -5.47
N GLY A 399 -0.62 -2.11 -5.37
CA GLY A 399 -0.82 -0.91 -4.54
C GLY A 399 -0.43 -1.13 -3.08
N ASN A 400 -0.68 -2.32 -2.54
CA ASN A 400 -0.26 -2.68 -1.18
C ASN A 400 1.28 -2.84 -1.04
N LEU A 401 1.98 -3.15 -2.12
CA LEU A 401 3.44 -3.31 -2.13
C LEU A 401 4.19 -1.99 -2.29
N LEU A 402 3.51 -0.93 -2.76
CA LEU A 402 4.15 0.33 -3.09
C LEU A 402 4.40 1.19 -1.84
N PRO A 403 5.62 1.67 -1.62
CA PRO A 403 5.86 2.73 -0.65
C PRO A 403 5.19 4.04 -1.07
N SER A 404 4.82 4.88 -0.11
CA SER A 404 4.07 6.12 -0.34
C SER A 404 4.82 7.17 -1.18
N ARG A 405 6.12 7.02 -1.41
CA ARG A 405 6.91 7.86 -2.32
C ARG A 405 6.60 7.61 -3.80
N VAL A 406 6.08 6.42 -4.14
CA VAL A 406 5.81 6.03 -5.53
C VAL A 406 4.51 6.66 -6.00
N LYS A 407 4.56 7.41 -7.08
CA LYS A 407 3.36 7.97 -7.72
C LYS A 407 2.59 6.86 -8.40
N SER A 408 1.29 6.77 -8.13
CA SER A 408 0.42 5.73 -8.67
C SER A 408 -0.70 6.34 -9.50
N ILE A 409 -0.84 5.91 -10.73
CA ILE A 409 -1.89 6.36 -11.66
C ILE A 409 -2.70 5.15 -12.05
N CYS A 410 -3.98 5.16 -11.69
CA CYS A 410 -4.91 4.08 -12.03
C CYS A 410 -5.83 4.50 -13.14
N VAL A 411 -5.82 3.76 -14.24
CA VAL A 411 -6.69 3.97 -15.40
C VAL A 411 -7.53 2.73 -15.63
N ASP A 412 -8.83 2.88 -15.43
CA ASP A 412 -9.79 1.80 -15.62
C ASP A 412 -11.13 2.37 -16.10
N ILE A 413 -11.86 1.61 -16.91
CA ILE A 413 -13.21 1.98 -17.32
C ILE A 413 -14.21 1.80 -16.16
N ASN A 414 -13.86 0.96 -15.17
CA ASN A 414 -14.68 0.70 -13.99
C ASN A 414 -14.24 1.61 -12.83
N PRO A 415 -15.09 2.56 -12.40
CA PRO A 415 -14.77 3.47 -11.31
C PRO A 415 -14.50 2.75 -9.97
N SER A 416 -15.06 1.55 -9.78
CA SER A 416 -14.84 0.77 -8.56
C SER A 416 -13.37 0.37 -8.36
N THR A 417 -12.58 0.24 -9.42
CA THR A 417 -11.13 -0.04 -9.31
C THR A 417 -10.42 1.12 -8.65
N VAL A 418 -10.71 2.33 -9.10
CA VAL A 418 -10.14 3.58 -8.57
C VAL A 418 -10.54 3.78 -7.11
N THR A 419 -11.84 3.64 -6.81
CA THR A 419 -12.37 3.79 -5.44
C THR A 419 -11.69 2.80 -4.47
N LYS A 420 -11.59 1.52 -4.84
CA LYS A 420 -10.95 0.51 -3.98
C LYS A 420 -9.47 0.75 -3.72
N LEU A 421 -8.74 1.32 -4.67
CA LEU A 421 -7.35 1.72 -4.46
C LEU A 421 -7.25 2.90 -3.50
N SER A 422 -8.13 3.90 -3.64
CA SER A 422 -8.18 5.07 -2.75
C SER A 422 -8.55 4.69 -1.32
N ASP A 423 -9.52 3.79 -1.13
CA ASP A 423 -9.99 3.35 0.19
C ASP A 423 -8.92 2.56 0.97
N ARG A 424 -7.97 1.93 0.28
CA ARG A 424 -6.91 1.12 0.91
C ARG A 424 -5.66 1.90 1.30
N GLY A 425 -5.76 3.22 1.40
CA GLY A 425 -4.67 4.05 1.93
C GLY A 425 -3.54 4.32 0.92
N SER A 426 -3.72 3.98 -0.36
CA SER A 426 -2.87 4.46 -1.43
C SER A 426 -3.17 5.96 -1.65
N ALA A 427 -2.86 6.78 -0.65
CA ALA A 427 -3.18 8.21 -0.62
C ALA A 427 -2.58 9.02 -1.80
N GLN A 428 -1.92 8.37 -2.74
CA GLN A 428 -1.24 8.95 -3.89
C GLN A 428 -1.76 8.44 -5.23
N VAL A 429 -2.89 7.72 -5.25
CA VAL A 429 -3.44 7.22 -6.52
C VAL A 429 -4.22 8.32 -7.21
N VAL A 430 -3.77 8.70 -8.39
CA VAL A 430 -4.57 9.48 -9.34
C VAL A 430 -5.45 8.51 -10.12
N GLY A 431 -6.76 8.60 -9.92
CA GLY A 431 -7.72 7.77 -10.62
C GLY A 431 -8.27 8.43 -11.87
N ILE A 432 -8.22 7.72 -13.00
CA ILE A 432 -8.77 8.17 -14.27
C ILE A 432 -9.77 7.12 -14.75
N VAL A 433 -11.04 7.49 -14.84
CA VAL A 433 -12.08 6.63 -15.40
C VAL A 433 -12.20 6.92 -16.88
N THR A 434 -11.59 6.06 -17.70
CA THR A 434 -11.62 6.18 -19.15
C THR A 434 -11.32 4.85 -19.82
N ASP A 435 -11.61 4.77 -21.11
CA ASP A 435 -11.22 3.65 -21.96
C ASP A 435 -9.72 3.69 -22.25
N ILE A 436 -9.07 2.53 -22.15
CA ILE A 436 -7.62 2.44 -22.38
C ILE A 436 -7.26 2.63 -23.86
N GLY A 437 -8.19 2.32 -24.76
CA GLY A 437 -8.07 2.60 -26.19
C GLY A 437 -7.99 4.10 -26.51
N THR A 438 -8.41 4.95 -25.58
CA THR A 438 -8.26 6.40 -25.65
C THR A 438 -7.03 6.87 -24.89
N PHE A 439 -6.79 6.35 -23.68
CA PHE A 439 -5.74 6.84 -22.80
C PHE A 439 -4.34 6.62 -23.35
N LEU A 440 -3.98 5.39 -23.72
CA LEU A 440 -2.61 5.07 -24.17
C LEU A 440 -2.19 5.79 -25.45
N PRO A 441 -3.05 5.90 -26.50
CA PRO A 441 -2.72 6.72 -27.67
C PRO A 441 -2.46 8.19 -27.34
N LEU A 442 -3.31 8.79 -26.48
CA LEU A 442 -3.16 10.19 -26.08
C LEU A 442 -1.90 10.41 -25.25
N LEU A 443 -1.61 9.52 -24.29
CA LEU A 443 -0.39 9.57 -23.49
C LEU A 443 0.87 9.46 -24.38
N TYR A 444 0.86 8.51 -25.31
CA TYR A 444 1.98 8.33 -26.24
C TYR A 444 2.22 9.59 -27.08
N ASN A 445 1.14 10.20 -27.59
CA ASN A 445 1.25 11.45 -28.35
C ASN A 445 1.76 12.61 -27.51
N ALA A 446 1.26 12.79 -26.29
CA ALA A 446 1.71 13.83 -25.36
C ALA A 446 3.20 13.67 -24.96
N LEU A 447 3.70 12.45 -24.91
CA LEU A 447 5.14 12.19 -24.68
C LEU A 447 6.01 12.54 -25.89
N LYS A 448 5.43 12.57 -27.10
CA LYS A 448 6.11 12.93 -28.36
C LYS A 448 6.10 14.44 -28.65
N GLU A 449 5.15 15.16 -28.08
CA GLU A 449 5.10 16.61 -28.20
C GLU A 449 6.23 17.21 -27.34
N ASP A 450 7.05 18.09 -27.96
CA ASP A 450 8.19 18.80 -27.32
C ASP A 450 7.73 19.89 -26.33
#